data_b9f8170229d3f9a35f0a44dd8d2fca12
#
_entry.id   b9f8170229d3f9a35f0a44dd8d2fca12
#
_cell.length_a   1.000
_cell.length_b   1.000
_cell.length_c   1.000
_cell.angle_alpha   90.00
_cell.angle_beta   90.00
_cell.angle_gamma   90.00
#
_symmetry.space_group_name_H-M   'P 1'
#
loop_
_entity.id
_entity.type
_entity.pdbx_description
1 polymer ?
#
loop_
_entity_poly.entity_id
_entity_poly.type
_entity_poly.pdbx_seq_one_letter_code
_entity_poly.pdbx_strand_id
1 'polypeptide(L)'
;DLGKLENLTDLEIYNCPSMKKLPEELQQLPNLQSFNLASNPNLGDFHEDLGEFVASENISKTLQIFYLTFNNLTVLPDMSMVKKLGKLDCAYNKIKTIVKAFGRDVNLVQLSMDHNLIEELPRDENGSFCGYADVESFSFAYNKLKKFPNIFSSQSVYVMSSVNFSFNEIDGFEGEEDGTFKGVNANTIAIGGNKLKKFPTILFKTNSQVSALGLNGNGIEEIPKGTFSASKYSYMMKTLDLTYNKLSKLPDDFNGRNMPFLYGVDVSNNRFTEVPTGPMDAATLTVYAVRSQRDENGNRLLRKWPSNISLCPSLRQFCIGGNDLRKITDTISSYIIVFEIKDNPNISLNLSNVCN
;
A
#
# COMPACT_ATOMS: atom_id res chain seq x y z
N ASP A 1 5.72 42.49 6.55
CA ASP A 1 7.20 42.34 6.77
C ASP A 1 7.60 40.92 7.24
N LEU A 2 6.92 39.87 6.77
CA LEU A 2 7.27 38.47 7.12
C LEU A 2 8.72 38.13 6.76
N GLY A 3 9.20 38.59 5.60
CA GLY A 3 10.57 38.33 5.13
C GLY A 3 11.71 38.85 6.06
N LYS A 4 11.40 39.68 7.07
CA LYS A 4 12.37 40.16 8.07
C LYS A 4 12.53 39.20 9.24
N LEU A 5 11.79 38.10 9.31
CA LEU A 5 11.88 37.11 10.39
C LEU A 5 13.07 36.17 10.16
N GLU A 6 14.30 36.69 10.36
CA GLU A 6 15.55 35.99 10.05
C GLU A 6 15.72 34.64 10.79
N ASN A 7 15.11 34.49 11.97
CA ASN A 7 15.23 33.29 12.80
C ASN A 7 14.03 32.34 12.65
N LEU A 8 13.07 32.60 11.74
CA LEU A 8 11.91 31.79 11.58
C LEU A 8 12.26 30.47 10.89
N THR A 9 12.04 29.36 11.56
CA THR A 9 12.24 27.99 11.04
C THR A 9 10.94 27.28 10.73
N ASP A 10 9.87 27.59 11.44
CA ASP A 10 8.59 26.93 11.36
C ASP A 10 7.47 27.95 11.16
N LEU A 11 6.68 27.79 10.10
CA LEU A 11 5.57 28.67 9.77
C LEU A 11 4.32 27.86 9.53
N GLU A 12 3.23 28.26 10.18
CA GLU A 12 1.92 27.68 9.94
C GLU A 12 0.93 28.77 9.47
N ILE A 13 0.37 28.58 8.28
CA ILE A 13 -0.70 29.38 7.70
C ILE A 13 -1.79 28.41 7.24
N TYR A 14 -2.63 27.97 8.14
CA TYR A 14 -3.68 27.02 7.82
C TYR A 14 -5.07 27.55 8.19
N ASN A 15 -6.08 27.07 7.46
CA ASN A 15 -7.47 27.46 7.67
C ASN A 15 -7.68 28.98 7.66
N CYS A 16 -7.07 29.66 6.69
CA CYS A 16 -7.18 31.12 6.47
C CYS A 16 -8.14 31.40 5.30
N PRO A 17 -9.45 31.45 5.51
CA PRO A 17 -10.43 31.54 4.42
C PRO A 17 -10.37 32.83 3.61
N SER A 18 -9.71 33.85 4.13
CA SER A 18 -9.51 35.13 3.43
C SER A 18 -8.29 35.16 2.52
N MET A 19 -7.41 34.17 2.62
CA MET A 19 -6.19 34.10 1.81
C MET A 19 -6.50 33.67 0.39
N LYS A 20 -6.13 34.50 -0.59
CA LYS A 20 -6.39 34.28 -2.01
C LYS A 20 -5.13 34.06 -2.84
N LYS A 21 -3.97 34.36 -2.30
CA LYS A 21 -2.67 34.14 -2.93
C LYS A 21 -1.59 33.89 -1.86
N LEU A 22 -0.51 33.25 -2.28
CA LEU A 22 0.66 33.07 -1.41
C LEU A 22 1.46 34.37 -1.35
N PRO A 23 1.76 34.90 -0.15
CA PRO A 23 2.54 36.15 -0.04
C PRO A 23 3.96 35.99 -0.59
N GLU A 24 4.38 36.87 -1.48
CA GLU A 24 5.71 36.87 -2.10
C GLU A 24 6.84 37.05 -1.07
N GLU A 25 6.57 37.74 0.03
CA GLU A 25 7.54 37.96 1.10
C GLU A 25 8.02 36.67 1.78
N LEU A 26 7.26 35.59 1.66
CA LEU A 26 7.66 34.27 2.17
C LEU A 26 8.94 33.73 1.50
N GLN A 27 9.19 34.12 0.25
CA GLN A 27 10.41 33.75 -0.50
C GLN A 27 11.69 34.33 0.13
N GLN A 28 11.56 35.38 0.96
CA GLN A 28 12.67 36.06 1.58
C GLN A 28 13.09 35.45 2.93
N LEU A 29 12.34 34.49 3.46
CA LEU A 29 12.63 33.81 4.73
C LEU A 29 13.92 32.97 4.63
N PRO A 30 15.02 33.36 5.32
CA PRO A 30 16.32 32.75 5.06
C PRO A 30 16.52 31.40 5.73
N ASN A 31 15.70 31.06 6.73
CA ASN A 31 15.89 29.86 7.56
C ASN A 31 14.65 28.98 7.68
N LEU A 32 13.63 29.18 6.84
CA LEU A 32 12.39 28.40 6.90
C LEU A 32 12.65 26.92 6.53
N GLN A 33 12.38 26.03 7.50
CA GLN A 33 12.57 24.58 7.37
C GLN A 33 11.25 23.81 7.30
N SER A 34 10.24 24.29 8.00
CA SER A 34 8.92 23.66 8.08
C SER A 34 7.84 24.67 7.71
N PHE A 35 7.03 24.32 6.71
CA PHE A 35 5.90 25.15 6.30
C PHE A 35 4.61 24.34 6.24
N ASN A 36 3.63 24.75 7.03
CA ASN A 36 2.28 24.20 6.97
C ASN A 36 1.33 25.21 6.32
N LEU A 37 0.89 24.90 5.10
CA LEU A 37 -0.07 25.69 4.30
C LEU A 37 -1.39 24.92 4.10
N ALA A 38 -1.71 23.96 4.94
CA ALA A 38 -2.87 23.10 4.78
C ALA A 38 -4.21 23.84 4.96
N SER A 39 -5.25 23.30 4.35
CA SER A 39 -6.65 23.75 4.56
C SER A 39 -6.89 25.23 4.21
N ASN A 40 -6.39 25.68 3.07
CA ASN A 40 -6.64 27.01 2.53
C ASN A 40 -7.40 26.93 1.19
N PRO A 41 -8.65 26.42 1.14
CA PRO A 41 -9.36 26.12 -0.09
C PRO A 41 -9.68 27.37 -0.94
N ASN A 42 -9.70 28.55 -0.34
CA ASN A 42 -9.94 29.80 -1.04
C ASN A 42 -8.69 30.41 -1.70
N LEU A 43 -7.53 29.79 -1.48
CA LEU A 43 -6.31 30.09 -2.24
C LEU A 43 -6.51 29.79 -3.75
N GLY A 44 -7.48 28.93 -4.08
CA GLY A 44 -7.69 28.47 -5.44
C GLY A 44 -6.57 27.53 -5.91
N ASP A 45 -6.26 27.60 -7.19
CA ASP A 45 -5.11 26.92 -7.77
C ASP A 45 -3.90 27.88 -7.78
N PHE A 46 -3.03 27.72 -6.82
CA PHE A 46 -1.87 28.62 -6.60
C PHE A 46 -0.54 27.98 -7.03
N HIS A 47 -0.59 27.07 -8.02
CA HIS A 47 0.60 26.33 -8.43
C HIS A 47 1.73 27.23 -8.99
N GLU A 48 1.40 28.38 -9.60
CA GLU A 48 2.40 29.35 -10.08
C GLU A 48 3.11 30.02 -8.92
N ASP A 49 2.36 30.60 -7.95
CA ASP A 49 2.93 31.21 -6.73
C ASP A 49 3.77 30.18 -5.96
N LEU A 50 3.31 28.93 -5.88
CA LEU A 50 4.02 27.83 -5.24
C LEU A 50 5.32 27.49 -5.98
N GLY A 51 5.30 27.51 -7.31
CA GLY A 51 6.49 27.30 -8.15
C GLY A 51 7.56 28.34 -7.89
N GLU A 52 7.19 29.62 -7.84
CA GLU A 52 8.09 30.73 -7.50
C GLU A 52 8.63 30.60 -6.07
N PHE A 53 7.78 30.26 -5.12
CA PHE A 53 8.16 30.06 -3.72
C PHE A 53 9.24 28.97 -3.57
N VAL A 54 9.01 27.76 -4.09
CA VAL A 54 9.97 26.66 -3.94
C VAL A 54 11.26 26.83 -4.75
N ALA A 55 11.22 27.61 -5.85
CA ALA A 55 12.37 27.93 -6.66
C ALA A 55 13.23 29.06 -6.10
N SER A 56 12.72 29.80 -5.10
CA SER A 56 13.46 30.92 -4.50
C SER A 56 14.75 30.45 -3.81
N GLU A 57 15.77 31.33 -3.80
CA GLU A 57 17.11 30.97 -3.32
C GLU A 57 17.13 30.46 -1.88
N ASN A 58 16.37 31.08 -1.00
CA ASN A 58 16.32 30.70 0.41
C ASN A 58 15.58 29.37 0.61
N ILE A 59 14.34 29.29 0.12
CA ILE A 59 13.46 28.14 0.34
C ILE A 59 14.04 26.86 -0.27
N SER A 60 14.59 26.93 -1.47
CA SER A 60 15.22 25.76 -2.11
C SER A 60 16.37 25.15 -1.31
N LYS A 61 17.04 25.95 -0.46
CA LYS A 61 18.17 25.51 0.37
C LYS A 61 17.78 25.06 1.77
N THR A 62 16.61 25.48 2.27
CA THR A 62 16.27 25.32 3.70
C THR A 62 15.05 24.45 3.98
N LEU A 63 14.07 24.43 3.09
CA LEU A 63 12.80 23.73 3.32
C LEU A 63 12.99 22.20 3.42
N GLN A 64 12.49 21.62 4.50
CA GLN A 64 12.60 20.18 4.83
C GLN A 64 11.23 19.51 4.96
N ILE A 65 10.24 20.23 5.48
CA ILE A 65 8.90 19.71 5.75
C ILE A 65 7.88 20.65 5.11
N PHE A 66 7.00 20.12 4.29
CA PHE A 66 5.99 20.90 3.61
C PHE A 66 4.62 20.21 3.63
N TYR A 67 3.62 20.87 4.21
CA TYR A 67 2.24 20.41 4.23
C TYR A 67 1.37 21.29 3.35
N LEU A 68 0.73 20.69 2.35
CA LEU A 68 -0.15 21.31 1.35
C LEU A 68 -1.53 20.66 1.31
N THR A 69 -1.90 19.87 2.33
CA THR A 69 -3.13 19.10 2.34
C THR A 69 -4.39 19.95 2.31
N PHE A 70 -5.48 19.41 1.75
CA PHE A 70 -6.80 20.07 1.71
C PHE A 70 -6.78 21.46 1.07
N ASN A 71 -6.15 21.56 -0.11
CA ASN A 71 -6.15 22.77 -0.93
C ASN A 71 -6.82 22.48 -2.30
N ASN A 72 -6.63 23.37 -3.26
CA ASN A 72 -7.17 23.23 -4.61
C ASN A 72 -6.10 23.14 -5.70
N LEU A 73 -4.88 22.70 -5.35
CA LEU A 73 -3.78 22.52 -6.30
C LEU A 73 -4.17 21.57 -7.42
N THR A 74 -3.95 21.98 -8.67
CA THR A 74 -4.15 21.14 -9.86
C THR A 74 -2.84 20.63 -10.44
N VAL A 75 -1.73 21.30 -10.15
CA VAL A 75 -0.37 20.98 -10.59
C VAL A 75 0.57 21.05 -9.40
N LEU A 76 1.43 20.03 -9.24
CA LEU A 76 2.59 20.14 -8.38
C LEU A 76 3.75 20.71 -9.19
N PRO A 77 4.31 21.90 -8.84
CA PRO A 77 5.40 22.52 -9.57
C PRO A 77 6.71 21.73 -9.47
N ASP A 78 7.75 22.19 -10.14
CA ASP A 78 9.09 21.59 -10.08
C ASP A 78 9.68 21.72 -8.66
N MET A 79 9.74 20.60 -7.94
CA MET A 79 10.31 20.51 -6.58
C MET A 79 11.78 20.05 -6.59
N SER A 80 12.37 19.82 -7.76
CA SER A 80 13.72 19.22 -7.89
C SER A 80 14.85 20.07 -7.32
N MET A 81 14.62 21.36 -7.09
CA MET A 81 15.59 22.27 -6.48
C MET A 81 15.58 22.25 -4.95
N VAL A 82 14.52 21.73 -4.32
CA VAL A 82 14.40 21.71 -2.84
C VAL A 82 15.12 20.49 -2.29
N LYS A 83 16.46 20.54 -2.29
CA LYS A 83 17.32 19.37 -2.01
C LYS A 83 17.22 18.80 -0.60
N LYS A 84 16.76 19.59 0.35
CA LYS A 84 16.59 19.15 1.76
C LYS A 84 15.18 18.65 2.10
N LEU A 85 14.27 18.64 1.09
CA LEU A 85 12.90 18.22 1.32
C LEU A 85 12.83 16.73 1.68
N GLY A 86 12.55 16.44 2.95
CA GLY A 86 12.39 15.09 3.47
C GLY A 86 10.93 14.69 3.63
N LYS A 87 10.03 15.66 3.86
CA LYS A 87 8.61 15.39 4.04
C LYS A 87 7.75 16.31 3.19
N LEU A 88 6.89 15.71 2.36
CA LEU A 88 5.89 16.40 1.56
C LEU A 88 4.54 15.71 1.70
N ASP A 89 3.53 16.49 2.07
CA ASP A 89 2.16 16.01 2.10
C ASP A 89 1.26 16.92 1.26
N CYS A 90 0.81 16.41 0.12
CA CYS A 90 -0.10 17.07 -0.82
C CYS A 90 -1.47 16.35 -0.91
N ALA A 91 -1.83 15.55 0.08
CA ALA A 91 -3.07 14.81 0.05
C ALA A 91 -4.31 15.73 -0.01
N TYR A 92 -5.41 15.21 -0.56
CA TYR A 92 -6.68 15.93 -0.68
C TYR A 92 -6.54 17.25 -1.45
N ASN A 93 -5.98 17.16 -2.65
CA ASN A 93 -5.93 18.22 -3.64
C ASN A 93 -6.61 17.77 -4.95
N LYS A 94 -6.36 18.49 -6.04
CA LYS A 94 -6.86 18.17 -7.39
C LYS A 94 -5.72 17.96 -8.37
N ILE A 95 -4.54 17.55 -7.87
CA ILE A 95 -3.32 17.43 -8.66
C ILE A 95 -3.51 16.37 -9.75
N LYS A 96 -3.39 16.80 -11.00
CA LYS A 96 -3.36 15.93 -12.18
C LYS A 96 -1.95 15.74 -12.71
N THR A 97 -1.14 16.78 -12.59
CA THR A 97 0.20 16.85 -13.18
C THR A 97 1.23 17.15 -12.09
N ILE A 98 2.30 16.37 -12.11
CA ILE A 98 3.54 16.66 -11.40
C ILE A 98 4.53 17.09 -12.49
N VAL A 99 4.97 18.36 -12.46
CA VAL A 99 5.74 18.98 -13.56
C VAL A 99 7.04 18.23 -13.84
N LYS A 100 7.72 17.76 -12.78
CA LYS A 100 9.00 17.07 -12.88
C LYS A 100 9.23 16.11 -11.73
N ALA A 101 9.99 15.05 -11.98
CA ALA A 101 10.51 14.20 -10.93
C ALA A 101 11.40 15.00 -9.96
N PHE A 102 11.39 14.64 -8.69
CA PHE A 102 12.24 15.26 -7.68
C PHE A 102 13.74 15.01 -7.93
N GLY A 103 14.06 13.92 -8.64
CA GLY A 103 15.42 13.49 -8.90
C GLY A 103 16.07 12.78 -7.70
N ARG A 104 17.23 12.18 -7.93
CA ARG A 104 17.92 11.35 -6.95
C ARG A 104 18.49 12.09 -5.76
N ASP A 105 18.73 13.40 -5.92
CA ASP A 105 19.30 14.24 -4.87
C ASP A 105 18.29 14.66 -3.81
N VAL A 106 16.98 14.48 -4.07
CA VAL A 106 15.91 14.77 -3.11
C VAL A 106 15.48 13.46 -2.45
N ASN A 107 15.91 13.25 -1.23
CA ASN A 107 15.60 12.07 -0.43
C ASN A 107 14.36 12.31 0.42
N LEU A 108 13.19 12.02 -0.16
CA LEU A 108 11.94 12.08 0.57
C LEU A 108 11.85 10.92 1.56
N VAL A 109 11.71 11.25 2.84
CA VAL A 109 11.43 10.28 3.92
C VAL A 109 9.94 9.95 3.96
N GLN A 110 9.09 10.96 3.80
CA GLN A 110 7.64 10.80 3.75
C GLN A 110 7.07 11.59 2.57
N LEU A 111 6.31 10.88 1.72
CA LEU A 111 5.57 11.48 0.63
C LEU A 111 4.12 10.98 0.65
N SER A 112 3.17 11.92 0.72
CA SER A 112 1.75 11.63 0.53
C SER A 112 1.18 12.49 -0.59
N MET A 113 0.62 11.80 -1.60
CA MET A 113 -0.12 12.37 -2.72
C MET A 113 -1.54 11.79 -2.78
N ASP A 114 -2.04 11.30 -1.65
CA ASP A 114 -3.33 10.61 -1.57
C ASP A 114 -4.49 11.53 -1.94
N HIS A 115 -5.57 10.94 -2.48
CA HIS A 115 -6.77 11.69 -2.85
C HIS A 115 -6.49 12.86 -3.80
N ASN A 116 -5.87 12.54 -4.94
CA ASN A 116 -5.63 13.46 -6.05
C ASN A 116 -6.18 12.87 -7.36
N LEU A 117 -5.76 13.40 -8.50
CA LEU A 117 -6.22 13.01 -9.82
C LEU A 117 -5.05 12.58 -10.73
N ILE A 118 -3.97 12.08 -10.14
CA ILE A 118 -2.70 11.76 -10.82
C ILE A 118 -2.89 10.51 -11.69
N GLU A 119 -2.56 10.62 -12.97
CA GLU A 119 -2.63 9.51 -13.94
C GLU A 119 -1.26 8.89 -14.23
N GLU A 120 -0.18 9.64 -14.06
CA GLU A 120 1.20 9.21 -14.32
C GLU A 120 2.20 9.91 -13.41
N LEU A 121 3.38 9.32 -13.23
CA LEU A 121 4.48 9.89 -12.46
C LEU A 121 5.66 10.21 -13.39
N PRO A 122 6.20 11.45 -13.35
CA PRO A 122 7.36 11.81 -14.14
C PRO A 122 8.62 11.12 -13.62
N ARG A 123 9.62 10.99 -14.51
CA ARG A 123 10.91 10.39 -14.21
C ARG A 123 12.03 11.30 -14.63
N ASP A 124 13.15 11.23 -13.92
CA ASP A 124 14.39 11.85 -14.34
C ASP A 124 15.02 11.06 -15.51
N GLU A 125 16.12 11.53 -16.03
CA GLU A 125 16.92 10.89 -17.11
C GLU A 125 17.38 9.46 -16.76
N ASN A 126 17.42 9.11 -15.47
CA ASN A 126 17.80 7.79 -14.98
C ASN A 126 16.59 6.89 -14.68
N GLY A 127 15.38 7.38 -14.95
CA GLY A 127 14.13 6.68 -14.70
C GLY A 127 13.68 6.67 -13.23
N SER A 128 14.22 7.57 -12.37
CA SER A 128 13.84 7.71 -10.97
C SER A 128 12.86 8.86 -10.77
N PHE A 129 12.05 8.76 -9.73
CA PHE A 129 11.15 9.84 -9.32
C PHE A 129 11.77 10.71 -8.22
N CYS A 130 12.39 10.10 -7.21
CA CYS A 130 13.13 10.77 -6.14
C CYS A 130 14.27 9.88 -5.61
N GLY A 131 15.00 10.36 -4.61
CA GLY A 131 15.88 9.51 -3.79
C GLY A 131 15.07 8.61 -2.85
N TYR A 132 15.55 7.40 -2.58
CA TYR A 132 14.84 6.38 -1.80
C TYR A 132 15.68 5.85 -0.62
N ALA A 133 16.63 6.64 -0.11
CA ALA A 133 17.57 6.14 0.90
C ALA A 133 16.89 5.76 2.22
N ASP A 134 15.96 6.56 2.72
CA ASP A 134 15.36 6.40 4.05
C ASP A 134 13.83 6.56 4.01
N VAL A 135 13.17 6.03 2.97
CA VAL A 135 11.71 6.18 2.82
C VAL A 135 10.96 5.40 3.89
N GLU A 136 10.24 6.11 4.74
CA GLU A 136 9.29 5.54 5.69
C GLU A 136 7.93 5.29 5.02
N SER A 137 7.42 6.29 4.29
CA SER A 137 6.10 6.20 3.67
C SER A 137 6.07 6.90 2.30
N PHE A 138 5.57 6.17 1.31
CA PHE A 138 5.40 6.64 -0.05
C PHE A 138 4.00 6.28 -0.52
N SER A 139 3.08 7.26 -0.59
CA SER A 139 1.68 6.99 -0.84
C SER A 139 1.10 7.83 -1.97
N PHE A 140 0.41 7.14 -2.90
CA PHE A 140 -0.38 7.66 -4.00
C PHE A 140 -1.78 7.01 -4.02
N ALA A 141 -2.33 6.68 -2.87
CA ALA A 141 -3.65 6.07 -2.80
C ALA A 141 -4.76 7.04 -3.28
N TYR A 142 -5.86 6.48 -3.78
CA TYR A 142 -7.00 7.27 -4.28
C TYR A 142 -6.60 8.27 -5.37
N ASN A 143 -5.92 7.78 -6.41
CA ASN A 143 -5.56 8.51 -7.62
C ASN A 143 -6.12 7.80 -8.87
N LYS A 144 -5.58 8.08 -10.05
CA LYS A 144 -6.02 7.52 -11.33
C LYS A 144 -4.92 6.82 -12.12
N LEU A 145 -3.91 6.33 -11.41
CA LEU A 145 -2.80 5.59 -12.03
C LEU A 145 -3.30 4.30 -12.65
N LYS A 146 -2.93 4.04 -13.91
CA LYS A 146 -3.33 2.86 -14.69
C LYS A 146 -2.36 1.70 -14.59
N LYS A 147 -1.09 1.99 -14.29
CA LYS A 147 -0.03 0.98 -14.09
C LYS A 147 0.69 1.24 -12.77
N PHE A 148 1.15 0.17 -12.13
CA PHE A 148 2.09 0.31 -11.02
C PHE A 148 3.42 0.83 -11.59
N PRO A 149 3.94 1.97 -11.10
CA PRO A 149 5.02 2.67 -11.78
C PRO A 149 6.38 1.98 -11.60
N ASN A 150 7.19 1.95 -12.67
CA ASN A 150 8.56 1.44 -12.64
C ASN A 150 9.56 2.54 -12.29
N ILE A 151 9.35 3.22 -11.16
CA ILE A 151 10.14 4.36 -10.69
C ILE A 151 11.14 3.99 -9.60
N PHE A 152 11.02 2.80 -9.02
CA PHE A 152 11.87 2.32 -7.95
C PHE A 152 13.17 1.75 -8.52
N SER A 153 14.28 2.00 -7.85
CA SER A 153 15.57 1.45 -8.27
C SER A 153 15.81 0.09 -7.63
N SER A 154 16.07 -0.93 -8.44
CA SER A 154 16.50 -2.25 -7.94
C SER A 154 17.88 -2.22 -7.25
N GLN A 155 18.60 -1.11 -7.37
CA GLN A 155 19.93 -0.92 -6.75
C GLN A 155 19.84 -0.25 -5.38
N SER A 156 18.63 0.09 -4.92
CA SER A 156 18.46 0.58 -3.54
C SER A 156 18.82 -0.53 -2.56
N VAL A 157 19.89 -0.35 -1.82
CA VAL A 157 20.30 -1.21 -0.70
C VAL A 157 19.30 -1.11 0.45
N TYR A 158 18.49 -0.07 0.44
CA TYR A 158 17.53 0.27 1.48
C TYR A 158 16.15 -0.28 1.17
N VAL A 159 15.50 -0.79 2.20
CA VAL A 159 14.12 -1.28 2.11
C VAL A 159 13.19 -0.20 2.62
N MET A 160 12.30 0.29 1.77
CA MET A 160 11.25 1.24 2.16
C MET A 160 10.32 0.60 3.19
N SER A 161 9.82 1.37 4.17
CA SER A 161 8.87 0.82 5.14
C SER A 161 7.51 0.57 4.49
N SER A 162 6.98 1.52 3.73
CA SER A 162 5.65 1.40 3.12
C SER A 162 5.53 2.09 1.77
N VAL A 163 4.91 1.36 0.83
CA VAL A 163 4.53 1.87 -0.50
C VAL A 163 3.05 1.59 -0.71
N ASN A 164 2.26 2.63 -0.95
CA ASN A 164 0.81 2.52 -1.09
C ASN A 164 0.30 3.12 -2.40
N PHE A 165 -0.27 2.28 -3.25
CA PHE A 165 -0.95 2.62 -4.51
C PHE A 165 -2.39 2.10 -4.53
N SER A 166 -3.01 1.91 -3.37
CA SER A 166 -4.37 1.41 -3.27
C SER A 166 -5.38 2.39 -3.84
N PHE A 167 -6.52 1.88 -4.29
CA PHE A 167 -7.63 2.68 -4.82
C PHE A 167 -7.21 3.59 -5.98
N ASN A 168 -6.53 2.99 -6.95
CA ASN A 168 -6.23 3.55 -8.26
C ASN A 168 -6.96 2.77 -9.36
N GLU A 169 -6.49 2.87 -10.59
CA GLU A 169 -7.02 2.13 -11.74
C GLU A 169 -6.00 1.12 -12.29
N ILE A 170 -5.08 0.65 -11.44
CA ILE A 170 -3.93 -0.18 -11.84
C ILE A 170 -4.42 -1.54 -12.35
N ASP A 171 -4.07 -1.88 -13.58
CA ASP A 171 -4.37 -3.15 -14.24
C ASP A 171 -3.13 -4.00 -14.57
N GLY A 172 -1.92 -3.50 -14.24
CA GLY A 172 -0.63 -4.17 -14.45
C GLY A 172 0.54 -3.30 -14.01
N PHE A 173 1.74 -3.69 -14.40
CA PHE A 173 3.00 -3.06 -13.99
C PHE A 173 3.70 -2.49 -15.21
N GLU A 174 4.24 -1.29 -15.09
CA GLU A 174 5.10 -0.72 -16.14
C GLU A 174 6.37 -1.56 -16.28
N GLY A 175 6.75 -1.87 -17.54
CA GLY A 175 7.92 -2.71 -17.80
C GLY A 175 7.72 -4.21 -17.59
N GLU A 176 6.49 -4.67 -17.31
CA GLU A 176 6.20 -6.09 -17.17
C GLU A 176 6.28 -6.82 -18.51
N GLU A 177 5.74 -6.22 -19.58
CA GLU A 177 5.67 -6.84 -20.90
C GLU A 177 7.03 -6.93 -21.61
N ASP A 178 7.89 -5.93 -21.43
CA ASP A 178 9.21 -5.85 -22.05
C ASP A 178 10.35 -6.28 -21.11
N GLY A 179 10.04 -6.70 -19.87
CA GLY A 179 11.01 -7.15 -18.88
C GLY A 179 11.87 -6.05 -18.26
N THR A 180 11.49 -4.79 -18.40
CA THR A 180 12.25 -3.66 -17.85
C THR A 180 11.86 -3.29 -16.42
N PHE A 181 10.84 -3.94 -15.83
CA PHE A 181 10.46 -3.70 -14.43
C PHE A 181 11.61 -4.02 -13.48
N LYS A 182 12.05 -3.03 -12.73
CA LYS A 182 13.23 -3.13 -11.86
C LYS A 182 12.97 -3.79 -10.50
N GLY A 183 11.70 -3.94 -10.14
CA GLY A 183 11.31 -4.40 -8.80
C GLY A 183 11.15 -3.25 -7.80
N VAL A 184 10.73 -3.61 -6.61
CA VAL A 184 10.54 -2.68 -5.50
C VAL A 184 10.89 -3.37 -4.18
N ASN A 185 11.73 -2.71 -3.38
CA ASN A 185 12.11 -3.19 -2.05
C ASN A 185 11.34 -2.40 -1.00
N ALA A 186 10.33 -3.02 -0.42
CA ALA A 186 9.52 -2.40 0.62
C ALA A 186 9.01 -3.46 1.60
N ASN A 187 8.98 -3.12 2.89
CA ASN A 187 8.37 -4.02 3.89
C ASN A 187 6.89 -4.23 3.59
N THR A 188 6.19 -3.16 3.23
CA THR A 188 4.77 -3.21 2.89
C THR A 188 4.51 -2.64 1.50
N ILE A 189 3.80 -3.39 0.66
CA ILE A 189 3.24 -2.90 -0.60
C ILE A 189 1.73 -3.06 -0.55
N ALA A 190 1.00 -1.96 -0.68
CA ALA A 190 -0.45 -1.95 -0.77
C ALA A 190 -0.89 -1.53 -2.19
N ILE A 191 -1.63 -2.42 -2.87
CA ILE A 191 -2.19 -2.21 -4.21
C ILE A 191 -3.67 -2.61 -4.21
N GLY A 192 -4.33 -2.57 -3.06
CA GLY A 192 -5.74 -2.93 -2.93
C GLY A 192 -6.67 -1.97 -3.66
N GLY A 193 -7.90 -2.42 -4.00
CA GLY A 193 -8.89 -1.57 -4.66
C GLY A 193 -8.50 -1.13 -6.07
N ASN A 194 -7.80 -1.96 -6.82
CA ASN A 194 -7.36 -1.70 -8.19
C ASN A 194 -8.03 -2.64 -9.22
N LYS A 195 -7.50 -2.78 -10.42
CA LYS A 195 -8.08 -3.53 -11.55
C LYS A 195 -7.17 -4.64 -12.06
N LEU A 196 -6.32 -5.23 -11.20
CA LEU A 196 -5.24 -6.14 -11.62
C LEU A 196 -5.73 -7.40 -12.34
N LYS A 197 -6.87 -7.98 -11.97
CA LYS A 197 -7.43 -9.25 -12.50
C LYS A 197 -6.48 -10.46 -12.45
N LYS A 198 -5.18 -10.27 -12.60
CA LYS A 198 -4.12 -11.27 -12.49
C LYS A 198 -3.27 -11.03 -11.25
N PHE A 199 -2.81 -12.10 -10.63
CA PHE A 199 -1.87 -11.99 -9.52
C PHE A 199 -0.51 -11.42 -10.00
N PRO A 200 0.08 -10.44 -9.31
CA PRO A 200 1.29 -9.74 -9.75
C PRO A 200 2.55 -10.60 -9.59
N THR A 201 2.70 -11.63 -10.42
CA THR A 201 3.87 -12.55 -10.37
C THR A 201 5.18 -11.83 -10.60
N ILE A 202 5.14 -10.65 -11.23
CA ILE A 202 6.33 -9.82 -11.48
C ILE A 202 7.05 -9.42 -10.18
N LEU A 203 6.32 -9.20 -9.08
CA LEU A 203 6.90 -8.94 -7.76
C LEU A 203 7.69 -10.13 -7.19
N PHE A 204 7.41 -11.34 -7.68
CA PHE A 204 8.06 -12.57 -7.25
C PHE A 204 9.15 -13.04 -8.22
N LYS A 205 9.15 -12.54 -9.45
CA LYS A 205 10.17 -12.83 -10.48
C LYS A 205 11.34 -11.87 -10.46
N THR A 206 11.13 -10.65 -9.97
CA THR A 206 12.19 -9.63 -9.83
C THR A 206 12.84 -9.69 -8.45
N ASN A 207 13.83 -8.83 -8.22
CA ASN A 207 14.48 -8.72 -6.91
C ASN A 207 13.66 -7.94 -5.87
N SER A 208 12.33 -8.00 -5.96
CA SER A 208 11.46 -7.33 -4.99
C SER A 208 11.47 -8.06 -3.64
N GLN A 209 11.76 -7.33 -2.58
CA GLN A 209 11.73 -7.84 -1.20
C GLN A 209 10.48 -7.27 -0.52
N VAL A 210 9.50 -8.12 -0.24
CA VAL A 210 8.20 -7.72 0.32
C VAL A 210 7.85 -8.62 1.49
N SER A 211 7.57 -8.03 2.64
CA SER A 211 7.11 -8.75 3.83
C SER A 211 5.59 -8.74 3.97
N ALA A 212 4.93 -7.68 3.57
CA ALA A 212 3.48 -7.54 3.61
C ALA A 212 2.95 -7.08 2.25
N LEU A 213 1.98 -7.80 1.69
CA LEU A 213 1.40 -7.49 0.39
C LEU A 213 -0.13 -7.42 0.48
N GLY A 214 -0.68 -6.23 0.22
CA GLY A 214 -2.11 -5.98 0.15
C GLY A 214 -2.60 -5.98 -1.31
N LEU A 215 -3.44 -6.95 -1.67
CA LEU A 215 -4.02 -7.12 -3.00
C LEU A 215 -5.56 -7.20 -2.95
N ASN A 216 -6.14 -6.75 -1.86
CA ASN A 216 -7.59 -6.80 -1.65
C ASN A 216 -8.36 -6.04 -2.75
N GLY A 217 -9.52 -6.55 -3.16
CA GLY A 217 -10.42 -5.84 -4.08
C GLY A 217 -9.87 -5.61 -5.50
N ASN A 218 -9.13 -6.57 -6.06
CA ASN A 218 -8.54 -6.46 -7.41
C ASN A 218 -9.25 -7.30 -8.49
N GLY A 219 -10.09 -8.24 -8.10
CA GLY A 219 -10.73 -9.15 -9.05
C GLY A 219 -9.83 -10.27 -9.53
N ILE A 220 -8.78 -10.63 -8.78
CA ILE A 220 -7.83 -11.70 -9.09
C ILE A 220 -8.56 -13.06 -9.08
N GLU A 221 -8.42 -13.83 -10.15
CA GLU A 221 -9.12 -15.12 -10.33
C GLU A 221 -8.23 -16.31 -9.98
N GLU A 222 -6.91 -16.17 -10.17
CA GLU A 222 -5.95 -17.24 -9.88
C GLU A 222 -4.58 -16.72 -9.47
N ILE A 223 -3.83 -17.54 -8.75
CA ILE A 223 -2.41 -17.37 -8.50
C ILE A 223 -1.69 -18.47 -9.28
N PRO A 224 -0.81 -18.15 -10.24
CA PRO A 224 -0.13 -19.13 -11.05
C PRO A 224 0.73 -20.10 -10.22
N LYS A 225 0.72 -21.37 -10.59
CA LYS A 225 1.61 -22.38 -9.98
C LYS A 225 3.07 -22.01 -10.16
N GLY A 226 3.87 -22.25 -9.14
CA GLY A 226 5.30 -21.94 -9.16
C GLY A 226 5.65 -20.49 -8.78
N THR A 227 4.66 -19.65 -8.47
CA THR A 227 4.88 -18.25 -8.10
C THR A 227 5.81 -18.12 -6.91
N PHE A 228 5.58 -18.88 -5.86
CA PHE A 228 6.31 -18.79 -4.61
C PHE A 228 7.59 -19.65 -4.58
N SER A 229 7.55 -20.82 -5.19
CA SER A 229 8.71 -21.72 -5.24
C SER A 229 9.81 -21.25 -6.19
N ALA A 230 9.48 -20.48 -7.22
CA ALA A 230 10.45 -19.88 -8.13
C ALA A 230 11.01 -18.54 -7.63
N SER A 231 10.41 -17.94 -6.62
CA SER A 231 10.83 -16.65 -6.09
C SER A 231 12.02 -16.78 -5.14
N LYS A 232 13.01 -15.92 -5.33
CA LYS A 232 14.18 -15.83 -4.44
C LYS A 232 13.83 -15.26 -3.06
N TYR A 233 12.76 -14.47 -2.94
CA TYR A 233 12.42 -13.71 -1.74
C TYR A 233 11.06 -14.05 -1.12
N SER A 234 10.34 -15.05 -1.63
CA SER A 234 9.05 -15.47 -1.06
C SER A 234 9.14 -15.85 0.42
N TYR A 235 10.31 -16.32 0.87
CA TYR A 235 10.55 -16.65 2.28
C TYR A 235 10.42 -15.44 3.22
N MET A 236 10.52 -14.21 2.72
CA MET A 236 10.37 -12.99 3.53
C MET A 236 8.89 -12.63 3.79
N MET A 237 7.96 -13.26 3.07
CA MET A 237 6.53 -12.94 3.19
C MET A 237 6.01 -13.29 4.59
N LYS A 238 5.42 -12.30 5.24
CA LYS A 238 4.78 -12.42 6.56
C LYS A 238 3.27 -12.29 6.48
N THR A 239 2.76 -11.36 5.67
CA THR A 239 1.32 -11.15 5.56
C THR A 239 0.89 -10.99 4.12
N LEU A 240 -0.26 -11.59 3.78
CA LEU A 240 -0.86 -11.49 2.47
C LEU A 240 -2.37 -11.27 2.62
N ASP A 241 -2.83 -10.09 2.17
CA ASP A 241 -4.25 -9.77 2.09
C ASP A 241 -4.74 -9.98 0.64
N LEU A 242 -5.56 -11.00 0.47
CA LEU A 242 -6.21 -11.37 -0.79
C LEU A 242 -7.74 -11.21 -0.71
N THR A 243 -8.24 -10.46 0.24
CA THR A 243 -9.68 -10.28 0.43
C THR A 243 -10.36 -9.64 -0.78
N TYR A 244 -11.65 -9.89 -0.96
CA TYR A 244 -12.46 -9.30 -2.03
C TYR A 244 -11.87 -9.53 -3.44
N ASN A 245 -11.42 -10.77 -3.71
CA ASN A 245 -11.00 -11.23 -5.02
C ASN A 245 -11.94 -12.34 -5.55
N LYS A 246 -11.53 -13.07 -6.57
CA LYS A 246 -12.32 -14.15 -7.17
C LYS A 246 -11.61 -15.51 -7.11
N LEU A 247 -10.70 -15.67 -6.15
CA LEU A 247 -9.91 -16.88 -5.99
C LEU A 247 -10.80 -18.07 -5.58
N SER A 248 -10.61 -19.20 -6.23
CA SER A 248 -11.27 -20.47 -5.88
C SER A 248 -10.30 -21.52 -5.32
N LYS A 249 -9.00 -21.32 -5.50
CA LYS A 249 -7.91 -22.17 -5.01
C LYS A 249 -6.65 -21.35 -4.79
N LEU A 250 -5.76 -21.86 -3.93
CA LEU A 250 -4.36 -21.44 -3.85
C LEU A 250 -3.47 -22.49 -4.54
N PRO A 251 -2.33 -22.12 -5.15
CA PRO A 251 -1.42 -23.08 -5.73
C PRO A 251 -0.70 -23.91 -4.66
N ASP A 252 -0.25 -25.12 -5.01
CA ASP A 252 0.41 -26.05 -4.09
C ASP A 252 1.68 -25.48 -3.45
N ASP A 253 2.34 -24.54 -4.13
CA ASP A 253 3.53 -23.85 -3.63
C ASP A 253 3.24 -22.65 -2.70
N PHE A 254 1.96 -22.35 -2.45
CA PHE A 254 1.54 -21.46 -1.36
C PHE A 254 1.53 -22.22 -0.04
N ASN A 255 2.68 -22.38 0.56
CA ASN A 255 2.86 -23.21 1.76
C ASN A 255 4.02 -22.72 2.64
N GLY A 256 4.12 -23.27 3.86
CA GLY A 256 5.15 -22.90 4.82
C GLY A 256 6.58 -23.22 4.40
N ARG A 257 6.80 -24.15 3.43
CA ARG A 257 8.14 -24.42 2.91
C ARG A 257 8.69 -23.22 2.12
N ASN A 258 7.84 -22.59 1.31
CA ASN A 258 8.22 -21.43 0.49
C ASN A 258 8.10 -20.11 1.26
N MET A 259 7.22 -20.06 2.26
CA MET A 259 6.96 -18.88 3.09
C MET A 259 7.02 -19.24 4.59
N PRO A 260 8.22 -19.59 5.12
CA PRO A 260 8.37 -20.09 6.49
C PRO A 260 8.04 -19.05 7.58
N PHE A 261 8.03 -17.76 7.23
CA PHE A 261 7.71 -16.67 8.15
C PHE A 261 6.29 -16.14 7.97
N LEU A 262 5.43 -16.87 7.23
CA LEU A 262 4.05 -16.47 7.00
C LEU A 262 3.29 -16.41 8.34
N TYR A 263 2.90 -15.20 8.71
CA TYR A 263 2.23 -14.90 9.97
C TYR A 263 0.73 -14.73 9.81
N GLY A 264 0.30 -14.06 8.73
CA GLY A 264 -1.11 -13.74 8.50
C GLY A 264 -1.53 -13.90 7.04
N VAL A 265 -2.68 -14.56 6.82
CA VAL A 265 -3.31 -14.70 5.52
C VAL A 265 -4.80 -14.38 5.66
N ASP A 266 -5.30 -13.49 4.82
CA ASP A 266 -6.74 -13.25 4.69
C ASP A 266 -7.18 -13.48 3.23
N VAL A 267 -8.01 -14.52 3.05
CA VAL A 267 -8.63 -14.87 1.76
C VAL A 267 -10.16 -14.70 1.83
N SER A 268 -10.66 -13.90 2.74
CA SER A 268 -12.08 -13.64 2.91
C SER A 268 -12.69 -12.99 1.66
N ASN A 269 -13.99 -13.18 1.45
CA ASN A 269 -14.72 -12.61 0.31
C ASN A 269 -14.11 -13.04 -1.06
N ASN A 270 -13.92 -14.34 -1.20
CA ASN A 270 -13.47 -15.02 -2.42
C ASN A 270 -14.46 -16.13 -2.81
N ARG A 271 -14.03 -17.12 -3.58
CA ARG A 271 -14.88 -18.20 -4.14
C ARG A 271 -14.44 -19.61 -3.72
N PHE A 272 -13.79 -19.74 -2.56
CA PHE A 272 -13.34 -21.04 -2.06
C PHE A 272 -14.53 -21.92 -1.67
N THR A 273 -14.52 -23.18 -2.09
CA THR A 273 -15.50 -24.22 -1.69
C THR A 273 -15.03 -25.00 -0.46
N GLU A 274 -13.73 -24.94 -0.16
CA GLU A 274 -13.08 -25.51 1.01
C GLU A 274 -11.96 -24.57 1.49
N VAL A 275 -11.56 -24.73 2.74
CA VAL A 275 -10.46 -23.91 3.32
C VAL A 275 -9.13 -24.35 2.72
N PRO A 276 -8.35 -23.43 2.10
CA PRO A 276 -7.01 -23.77 1.62
C PRO A 276 -6.10 -24.17 2.78
N THR A 277 -5.49 -25.36 2.70
CA THR A 277 -4.66 -25.90 3.78
C THR A 277 -3.18 -25.54 3.64
N GLY A 278 -2.73 -25.11 2.45
CA GLY A 278 -1.32 -24.73 2.23
C GLY A 278 -0.73 -23.75 3.24
N PRO A 279 -1.42 -22.64 3.56
CA PRO A 279 -0.94 -21.72 4.60
C PRO A 279 -0.72 -22.36 5.97
N MET A 280 -1.47 -23.40 6.30
CA MET A 280 -1.40 -24.07 7.60
C MET A 280 -0.09 -24.82 7.84
N ASP A 281 0.70 -25.10 6.80
CA ASP A 281 2.03 -25.68 6.91
C ASP A 281 3.09 -24.69 7.45
N ALA A 282 2.77 -23.39 7.51
CA ALA A 282 3.68 -22.40 8.06
C ALA A 282 3.64 -22.44 9.59
N ALA A 283 4.76 -22.80 10.21
CA ALA A 283 4.86 -22.90 11.67
C ALA A 283 4.60 -21.57 12.40
N THR A 284 4.71 -20.45 11.72
CA THR A 284 4.52 -19.10 12.25
C THR A 284 3.11 -18.53 12.01
N LEU A 285 2.24 -19.26 11.30
CA LEU A 285 0.89 -18.78 10.98
C LEU A 285 0.08 -18.52 12.25
N THR A 286 -0.23 -17.27 12.50
CA THR A 286 -0.93 -16.81 13.71
C THR A 286 -2.35 -16.34 13.41
N VAL A 287 -2.56 -15.73 12.22
CA VAL A 287 -3.85 -15.19 11.79
C VAL A 287 -4.24 -15.82 10.45
N TYR A 288 -5.41 -16.47 10.43
CA TYR A 288 -5.96 -17.02 9.20
C TYR A 288 -7.45 -16.68 9.08
N ALA A 289 -7.83 -16.05 7.98
CA ALA A 289 -9.21 -15.67 7.73
C ALA A 289 -9.71 -16.16 6.38
N VAL A 290 -10.88 -16.81 6.39
CA VAL A 290 -11.56 -17.42 5.22
C VAL A 290 -13.06 -17.13 5.27
N ARG A 291 -13.41 -15.86 5.53
CA ARG A 291 -14.82 -15.45 5.71
C ARG A 291 -15.55 -15.35 4.38
N SER A 292 -16.86 -15.49 4.41
CA SER A 292 -17.79 -15.05 3.36
C SER A 292 -17.41 -15.50 1.95
N GLN A 293 -17.18 -16.79 1.76
CA GLN A 293 -16.91 -17.35 0.44
C GLN A 293 -18.21 -17.43 -0.36
N ARG A 294 -18.28 -16.76 -1.53
CA ARG A 294 -19.50 -16.63 -2.31
C ARG A 294 -19.25 -16.75 -3.81
N ASP A 295 -20.27 -17.24 -4.53
CA ASP A 295 -20.32 -17.12 -5.99
C ASP A 295 -20.78 -15.71 -6.43
N GLU A 296 -20.88 -15.50 -7.72
CA GLU A 296 -21.32 -14.24 -8.32
C GLU A 296 -22.79 -13.87 -8.02
N ASN A 297 -23.61 -14.87 -7.66
CA ASN A 297 -25.01 -14.70 -7.26
C ASN A 297 -25.17 -14.48 -5.75
N GLY A 298 -24.07 -14.44 -4.99
CA GLY A 298 -24.05 -14.27 -3.55
C GLY A 298 -24.29 -15.56 -2.75
N ASN A 299 -24.37 -16.74 -3.40
CA ASN A 299 -24.56 -18.00 -2.70
C ASN A 299 -23.29 -18.40 -1.93
N ARG A 300 -23.48 -18.94 -0.74
CA ARG A 300 -22.38 -19.38 0.13
C ARG A 300 -21.77 -20.67 -0.42
N LEU A 301 -20.46 -20.69 -0.62
CA LEU A 301 -19.74 -21.79 -1.25
C LEU A 301 -19.07 -22.72 -0.24
N LEU A 302 -18.49 -22.20 0.83
CA LEU A 302 -17.68 -22.97 1.77
C LEU A 302 -18.57 -23.71 2.77
N ARG A 303 -18.55 -25.06 2.69
CA ARG A 303 -19.43 -25.95 3.45
C ARG A 303 -18.68 -26.93 4.35
N LYS A 304 -17.39 -27.16 4.07
CA LYS A 304 -16.59 -28.16 4.78
C LYS A 304 -15.68 -27.51 5.81
N TRP A 305 -15.61 -28.12 6.98
CA TRP A 305 -14.60 -27.78 7.97
C TRP A 305 -13.20 -28.13 7.44
N PRO A 306 -12.17 -27.29 7.68
CA PRO A 306 -10.83 -27.63 7.27
C PRO A 306 -10.29 -28.85 8.01
N SER A 307 -9.60 -29.74 7.31
CA SER A 307 -8.82 -30.78 7.95
C SER A 307 -7.52 -30.21 8.52
N ASN A 308 -7.03 -30.81 9.58
CA ASN A 308 -5.71 -30.50 10.15
C ASN A 308 -5.54 -29.13 10.80
N ILE A 309 -6.61 -28.40 11.09
CA ILE A 309 -6.48 -27.10 11.77
C ILE A 309 -5.85 -27.22 13.17
N SER A 310 -6.09 -28.37 13.84
CA SER A 310 -5.46 -28.72 15.12
C SER A 310 -3.95 -28.82 15.06
N LEU A 311 -3.38 -29.01 13.86
CA LEU A 311 -1.94 -29.12 13.64
C LEU A 311 -1.21 -27.78 13.45
N CYS A 312 -1.94 -26.65 13.49
CA CYS A 312 -1.36 -25.31 13.37
C CYS A 312 -0.90 -24.79 14.75
N PRO A 313 0.36 -24.96 15.14
CA PRO A 313 0.79 -24.74 16.55
C PRO A 313 0.78 -23.28 16.96
N SER A 314 0.94 -22.36 16.01
CA SER A 314 0.99 -20.92 16.25
C SER A 314 -0.31 -20.19 16.02
N LEU A 315 -1.35 -20.88 15.53
CA LEU A 315 -2.61 -20.23 15.18
C LEU A 315 -3.31 -19.67 16.45
N ARG A 316 -3.57 -18.37 16.46
CA ARG A 316 -4.22 -17.64 17.55
C ARG A 316 -5.54 -17.03 17.14
N GLN A 317 -5.68 -16.74 15.86
CA GLN A 317 -6.91 -16.18 15.31
C GLN A 317 -7.32 -16.95 14.07
N PHE A 318 -8.52 -17.57 14.14
CA PHE A 318 -9.13 -18.26 13.00
C PHE A 318 -10.53 -17.72 12.75
N CYS A 319 -10.74 -17.16 11.57
CA CYS A 319 -11.97 -16.49 11.20
C CYS A 319 -12.61 -17.15 9.98
N ILE A 320 -13.74 -17.82 10.16
CA ILE A 320 -14.44 -18.60 9.13
C ILE A 320 -15.94 -18.26 9.08
N GLY A 321 -16.31 -17.11 9.60
CA GLY A 321 -17.70 -16.62 9.60
C GLY A 321 -18.26 -16.34 8.21
N GLY A 322 -19.58 -16.20 8.10
CA GLY A 322 -20.26 -15.83 6.85
C GLY A 322 -20.33 -16.91 5.79
N ASN A 323 -20.03 -18.16 6.12
CA ASN A 323 -20.02 -19.32 5.21
C ASN A 323 -21.28 -20.21 5.36
N ASP A 324 -21.27 -21.42 4.81
CA ASP A 324 -22.34 -22.42 4.92
C ASP A 324 -21.83 -23.72 5.59
N LEU A 325 -20.99 -23.57 6.60
CA LEU A 325 -20.49 -24.70 7.38
C LEU A 325 -21.64 -25.46 8.03
N ARG A 326 -21.56 -26.79 8.07
CA ARG A 326 -22.60 -27.67 8.62
C ARG A 326 -22.21 -28.27 9.97
N LYS A 327 -20.94 -28.59 10.15
CA LYS A 327 -20.41 -29.16 11.40
C LYS A 327 -18.93 -28.87 11.56
N ILE A 328 -18.46 -28.85 12.79
CA ILE A 328 -17.04 -28.90 13.14
C ILE A 328 -16.67 -30.38 13.24
N THR A 329 -15.72 -30.83 12.42
CA THR A 329 -15.32 -32.24 12.32
C THR A 329 -13.96 -32.56 12.94
N ASP A 330 -13.22 -31.56 13.37
CA ASP A 330 -11.91 -31.70 13.96
C ASP A 330 -11.81 -30.91 15.27
N THR A 331 -10.84 -31.23 16.11
CA THR A 331 -10.56 -30.48 17.32
C THR A 331 -9.99 -29.12 16.99
N ILE A 332 -10.42 -28.10 17.73
CA ILE A 332 -9.86 -26.76 17.63
C ILE A 332 -8.71 -26.66 18.64
N SER A 333 -7.59 -26.11 18.21
CA SER A 333 -6.45 -25.92 19.10
C SER A 333 -6.80 -25.03 20.30
N SER A 334 -6.45 -25.45 21.51
CA SER A 334 -6.61 -24.67 22.73
C SER A 334 -5.81 -23.36 22.75
N TYR A 335 -4.91 -23.17 21.81
CA TYR A 335 -4.11 -21.95 21.67
C TYR A 335 -4.82 -20.83 20.88
N ILE A 336 -6.00 -21.09 20.30
CA ILE A 336 -6.78 -20.06 19.61
C ILE A 336 -7.37 -19.07 20.63
N ILE A 337 -7.09 -17.79 20.42
CA ILE A 337 -7.57 -16.68 21.24
C ILE A 337 -8.82 -16.06 20.62
N VAL A 338 -8.86 -15.96 19.29
CA VAL A 338 -10.01 -15.41 18.54
C VAL A 338 -10.53 -16.47 17.57
N PHE A 339 -11.74 -16.92 17.82
CA PHE A 339 -12.43 -17.86 16.95
C PHE A 339 -13.73 -17.24 16.44
N GLU A 340 -13.80 -16.94 15.15
CA GLU A 340 -14.98 -16.34 14.54
C GLU A 340 -15.66 -17.32 13.58
N ILE A 341 -16.85 -17.79 13.98
CA ILE A 341 -17.67 -18.74 13.22
C ILE A 341 -19.10 -18.22 12.98
N LYS A 342 -19.38 -16.99 13.33
CA LYS A 342 -20.71 -16.37 13.18
C LYS A 342 -21.23 -16.45 11.74
N ASP A 343 -22.52 -16.27 11.53
CA ASP A 343 -23.16 -16.24 10.22
C ASP A 343 -22.94 -17.50 9.35
N ASN A 344 -22.90 -18.66 9.99
CA ASN A 344 -23.00 -20.00 9.39
C ASN A 344 -24.36 -20.59 9.72
N PRO A 345 -25.43 -20.33 8.96
CA PRO A 345 -26.82 -20.61 9.37
C PRO A 345 -27.14 -22.09 9.55
N ASN A 346 -26.42 -22.97 8.88
CA ASN A 346 -26.65 -24.40 8.90
C ASN A 346 -25.69 -25.18 9.81
N ILE A 347 -24.90 -24.48 10.63
CA ILE A 347 -23.91 -25.13 11.49
C ILE A 347 -24.56 -25.81 12.69
N SER A 348 -24.25 -27.09 12.89
CA SER A 348 -24.52 -27.80 14.13
C SER A 348 -23.26 -27.80 15.00
N LEU A 349 -23.32 -27.13 16.14
CA LEU A 349 -22.25 -27.10 17.10
C LEU A 349 -22.38 -28.26 18.09
N ASN A 350 -21.50 -29.23 17.96
CA ASN A 350 -21.29 -30.21 19.03
C ASN A 350 -20.13 -29.72 19.90
N LEU A 351 -20.42 -29.11 21.06
CA LEU A 351 -19.44 -28.51 21.94
C LEU A 351 -18.42 -29.49 22.51
N SER A 352 -18.68 -30.80 22.47
CA SER A 352 -17.70 -31.81 22.88
C SER A 352 -16.41 -31.82 22.04
N ASN A 353 -16.45 -31.27 20.83
CA ASN A 353 -15.28 -31.14 19.95
C ASN A 353 -14.55 -29.80 20.10
N VAL A 354 -15.07 -28.87 20.89
CA VAL A 354 -14.54 -27.51 21.02
C VAL A 354 -13.70 -27.35 22.30
N CYS A 355 -13.83 -28.27 23.24
CA CYS A 355 -13.21 -28.16 24.57
C CYS A 355 -12.51 -29.48 24.96
N ASN A 356 -11.38 -29.75 24.33
CA ASN A 356 -10.39 -30.70 24.85
C ASN A 356 -9.02 -30.07 24.82
#